data_50a5323a5f6c7167de4a92821102c813
#
_entry.id   50a5323a5f6c7167de4a92821102c813
#
_cell.length_a   1.000
_cell.length_b   1.000
_cell.length_c   1.000
_cell.angle_alpha   90.00
_cell.angle_beta   90.00
_cell.angle_gamma   90.00
#
_symmetry.space_group_name_H-M   'P 1'
#
loop_
_entity.id
_entity.type
_entity.pdbx_description
1 polymer ?
#
loop_
_entity_poly.entity_id
_entity_poly.type
_entity_poly.pdbx_seq_one_letter_code
_entity_poly.pdbx_strand_id
1 'polypeptide(L)'
;MAGMAETLQDYVASTTKLVVDEPESVSVTASVTTKAIIVQIKVDESDCGKIIGKQGRTIESLKVLCLAIKNTNFPNDSRRVVIEVLEDEDSSYRFKNTGG
;
A
#
# COMPACT_ATOMS: atom_id res chain seq x y z
N MET A 1 -1.32 -21.25 -4.00
CA MET A 1 -2.11 -20.09 -4.43
C MET A 1 -1.91 -18.94 -3.43
N ALA A 2 -1.64 -17.76 -3.93
CA ALA A 2 -1.37 -16.62 -3.06
C ALA A 2 -2.66 -16.11 -2.40
N GLY A 3 -2.58 -15.78 -1.14
CA GLY A 3 -3.68 -15.14 -0.44
C GLY A 3 -3.78 -13.67 -0.79
N MET A 4 -4.82 -13.00 -0.29
CA MET A 4 -5.05 -11.60 -0.59
C MET A 4 -3.92 -10.69 -0.09
N ALA A 5 -3.44 -10.91 1.13
CA ALA A 5 -2.36 -10.10 1.67
C ALA A 5 -1.11 -10.21 0.80
N GLU A 6 -0.76 -11.43 0.42
CA GLU A 6 0.42 -11.66 -0.40
C GLU A 6 0.28 -11.05 -1.79
N THR A 7 -0.90 -11.17 -2.39
CA THR A 7 -1.17 -10.59 -3.69
C THR A 7 -1.02 -9.08 -3.67
N LEU A 8 -1.62 -8.42 -2.67
CA LEU A 8 -1.53 -6.97 -2.55
C LEU A 8 -0.12 -6.52 -2.23
N GLN A 9 0.58 -7.25 -1.37
CA GLN A 9 1.97 -6.94 -1.04
C GLN A 9 2.85 -6.97 -2.29
N ASP A 10 2.71 -8.00 -3.11
CA ASP A 10 3.50 -8.14 -4.33
C ASP A 10 3.19 -7.02 -5.32
N TYR A 11 1.92 -6.71 -5.50
CA TYR A 11 1.53 -5.63 -6.40
C TYR A 11 2.10 -4.29 -5.93
N VAL A 12 1.92 -3.97 -4.66
CA VAL A 12 2.38 -2.69 -4.12
C VAL A 12 3.90 -2.60 -4.18
N ALA A 13 4.61 -3.68 -3.83
CA ALA A 13 6.06 -3.68 -3.88
C ALA A 13 6.57 -3.45 -5.30
N SER A 14 6.03 -4.15 -6.26
CA SER A 14 6.47 -4.02 -7.66
C SER A 14 6.21 -2.62 -8.20
N THR A 15 5.03 -2.08 -7.90
CA THR A 15 4.67 -0.76 -8.38
C THR A 15 5.50 0.32 -7.71
N THR A 16 5.69 0.22 -6.40
CA THR A 16 6.48 1.19 -5.65
C THR A 16 7.91 1.28 -6.20
N LYS A 17 8.51 0.15 -6.53
CA LYS A 17 9.86 0.13 -7.08
C LYS A 17 9.98 0.87 -8.41
N LEU A 18 8.90 1.00 -9.14
CA LEU A 18 8.89 1.71 -10.40
C LEU A 18 8.75 3.23 -10.23
N VAL A 19 8.27 3.67 -9.08
CA VAL A 19 7.99 5.08 -8.82
C VAL A 19 9.15 5.79 -8.14
N VAL A 20 9.93 5.06 -7.34
CA VAL A 20 10.97 5.66 -6.51
C VAL A 20 12.32 5.70 -7.20
N ASP A 21 13.22 6.54 -6.70
CA ASP A 21 14.60 6.62 -7.20
C ASP A 21 15.49 5.55 -6.60
N GLU A 22 15.14 5.04 -5.42
CA GLU A 22 15.96 4.07 -4.69
C GLU A 22 15.16 2.77 -4.49
N PRO A 23 14.97 1.99 -5.56
CA PRO A 23 14.13 0.78 -5.47
C PRO A 23 14.68 -0.29 -4.53
N GLU A 24 15.98 -0.31 -4.31
CA GLU A 24 16.58 -1.28 -3.39
C GLU A 24 16.22 -1.00 -1.93
N SER A 25 15.73 0.20 -1.64
CA SER A 25 15.28 0.55 -0.29
C SER A 25 13.82 0.26 -0.03
N VAL A 26 13.10 -0.23 -1.04
CA VAL A 26 11.66 -0.50 -0.92
C VAL A 26 11.43 -1.77 -0.10
N SER A 27 10.56 -1.65 0.89
CA SER A 27 10.12 -2.79 1.68
C SER A 27 8.61 -2.64 1.90
N VAL A 28 7.86 -3.66 1.54
CA VAL A 28 6.40 -3.64 1.68
C VAL A 28 5.98 -4.85 2.49
N THR A 29 5.19 -4.62 3.51
CA THR A 29 4.70 -5.66 4.39
C THR A 29 3.18 -5.56 4.48
N ALA A 30 2.50 -6.68 4.36
CA ALA A 30 1.05 -6.74 4.53
C ALA A 30 0.72 -7.50 5.80
N SER A 31 -0.11 -6.89 6.63
CA SER A 31 -0.61 -7.49 7.87
C SER A 31 -2.11 -7.67 7.76
N VAL A 32 -2.61 -8.75 8.34
CA VAL A 32 -4.03 -9.09 8.23
C VAL A 32 -4.67 -9.06 9.61
N THR A 33 -5.80 -8.38 9.70
CA THR A 33 -6.65 -8.42 10.88
C THR A 33 -8.00 -8.99 10.46
N THR A 34 -8.92 -9.14 11.42
CA THR A 34 -10.26 -9.62 11.08
C THR A 34 -11.04 -8.63 10.23
N LYS A 35 -10.68 -7.35 10.27
CA LYS A 35 -11.43 -6.29 9.59
C LYS A 35 -10.67 -5.61 8.47
N ALA A 36 -9.37 -5.79 8.40
CA ALA A 36 -8.55 -5.03 7.45
C ALA A 36 -7.31 -5.77 7.02
N ILE A 37 -6.82 -5.39 5.85
CA ILE A 37 -5.48 -5.73 5.42
C ILE A 37 -4.71 -4.42 5.40
N ILE A 38 -3.60 -4.38 6.12
CA ILE A 38 -2.79 -3.17 6.27
C ILE A 38 -1.50 -3.38 5.50
N VAL A 39 -1.30 -2.57 4.47
CA VAL A 39 -0.10 -2.63 3.65
C VAL A 39 0.80 -1.47 4.05
N GLN A 40 1.98 -1.78 4.55
CA GLN A 40 2.95 -0.78 5.00
C GLN A 40 4.07 -0.69 3.99
N ILE A 41 4.33 0.52 3.52
CA ILE A 41 5.36 0.80 2.52
C ILE A 41 6.49 1.55 3.19
N LYS A 42 7.70 1.04 3.06
CA LYS A 42 8.88 1.73 3.51
C LYS A 42 9.78 1.97 2.31
N VAL A 43 10.20 3.21 2.14
CA VAL A 43 11.08 3.61 1.04
C VAL A 43 12.21 4.47 1.61
N ASP A 44 13.19 4.81 0.78
CA ASP A 44 14.18 5.76 1.19
C ASP A 44 13.50 7.08 1.58
N GLU A 45 14.03 7.75 2.59
CA GLU A 45 13.41 8.98 3.09
C GLU A 45 13.20 10.00 1.98
N SER A 46 14.13 10.09 1.05
CA SER A 46 14.03 11.03 -0.07
C SER A 46 12.90 10.70 -1.03
N ASP A 47 12.38 9.48 -0.99
CA ASP A 47 11.33 9.03 -1.90
C ASP A 47 9.93 9.06 -1.30
N CYS A 48 9.79 9.36 -0.01
CA CYS A 48 8.49 9.37 0.64
C CYS A 48 7.50 10.27 -0.07
N GLY A 49 7.94 11.46 -0.46
CA GLY A 49 7.07 12.40 -1.18
C GLY A 49 6.58 11.87 -2.52
N LYS A 50 7.38 11.06 -3.19
CA LYS A 50 6.98 10.47 -4.47
C LYS A 50 5.89 9.45 -4.30
N ILE A 51 5.97 8.65 -3.23
CA ILE A 51 4.97 7.62 -2.97
C ILE A 51 3.66 8.23 -2.51
N ILE A 52 3.72 9.26 -1.68
CA ILE A 52 2.53 9.97 -1.25
C ILE A 52 1.92 10.71 -2.44
N GLY A 53 2.78 11.41 -3.17
CA GLY A 53 2.35 12.18 -4.33
C GLY A 53 1.70 13.49 -3.94
N LYS A 54 1.47 14.32 -4.93
CA LYS A 54 0.84 15.61 -4.71
C LYS A 54 -0.59 15.42 -4.20
N GLN A 55 -0.88 15.98 -3.04
CA GLN A 55 -2.19 15.85 -2.40
C GLN A 55 -2.59 14.41 -2.15
N GLY A 56 -1.61 13.53 -1.98
CA GLY A 56 -1.88 12.12 -1.71
C GLY A 56 -2.36 11.32 -2.91
N ARG A 57 -2.20 11.84 -4.11
CA ARG A 57 -2.76 11.18 -5.31
C ARG A 57 -2.12 9.86 -5.67
N THR A 58 -0.81 9.76 -5.49
CA THR A 58 -0.13 8.51 -5.83
C THR A 58 -0.57 7.38 -4.91
N ILE A 59 -0.55 7.63 -3.60
CA ILE A 59 -0.94 6.60 -2.65
C ILE A 59 -2.43 6.27 -2.75
N GLU A 60 -3.26 7.26 -3.07
CA GLU A 60 -4.68 6.99 -3.30
C GLU A 60 -4.88 6.09 -4.51
N SER A 61 -4.12 6.35 -5.57
CA SER A 61 -4.19 5.51 -6.77
C SER A 61 -3.80 4.07 -6.47
N LEU A 62 -2.75 3.87 -5.66
CA LEU A 62 -2.38 2.53 -5.23
C LEU A 62 -3.52 1.86 -4.48
N LYS A 63 -4.18 2.58 -3.60
CA LYS A 63 -5.29 2.04 -2.85
C LYS A 63 -6.46 1.65 -3.77
N VAL A 64 -6.79 2.50 -4.72
CA VAL A 64 -7.88 2.21 -5.66
C VAL A 64 -7.59 0.94 -6.44
N LEU A 65 -6.35 0.77 -6.90
CA LEU A 65 -5.97 -0.43 -7.63
C LEU A 65 -5.96 -1.67 -6.73
N CYS A 66 -5.54 -1.52 -5.48
CA CYS A 66 -5.63 -2.63 -4.53
C CYS A 66 -7.07 -3.07 -4.31
N LEU A 67 -8.00 -2.13 -4.23
CA LEU A 67 -9.42 -2.45 -4.11
C LEU A 67 -9.94 -3.16 -5.36
N ALA A 68 -9.52 -2.72 -6.54
CA ALA A 68 -9.91 -3.39 -7.78
C ALA A 68 -9.40 -4.82 -7.83
N ILE A 69 -8.15 -5.03 -7.43
CA ILE A 69 -7.57 -6.36 -7.38
C ILE A 69 -8.33 -7.25 -6.39
N LYS A 70 -8.62 -6.70 -5.22
CA LYS A 70 -9.38 -7.42 -4.20
C LYS A 70 -10.76 -7.82 -4.72
N ASN A 71 -11.47 -6.89 -5.32
CA ASN A 71 -12.83 -7.16 -5.79
C ASN A 71 -12.87 -8.17 -6.92
N THR A 72 -11.85 -8.21 -7.74
CA THR A 72 -11.78 -9.17 -8.84
C THR A 72 -11.38 -10.56 -8.37
N ASN A 73 -10.40 -10.64 -7.50
CA ASN A 73 -9.80 -11.93 -7.12
C ASN A 73 -10.35 -12.51 -5.82
N PHE A 74 -10.89 -11.66 -4.96
CA PHE A 74 -11.39 -12.06 -3.64
C PHE A 74 -12.73 -11.39 -3.37
N PRO A 75 -13.72 -11.63 -4.22
CA PRO A 75 -14.99 -10.87 -4.15
C PRO A 75 -15.79 -11.08 -2.86
N ASN A 76 -15.56 -12.17 -2.16
CA ASN A 76 -16.28 -12.45 -0.92
C ASN A 76 -15.58 -11.95 0.33
N ASP A 77 -14.42 -11.31 0.16
CA ASP A 77 -13.66 -10.79 1.29
C ASP A 77 -14.11 -9.36 1.58
N SER A 78 -14.64 -9.13 2.77
CA SER A 78 -15.19 -7.82 3.15
C SER A 78 -14.20 -6.94 3.89
N ARG A 79 -12.97 -7.40 4.08
CA ARG A 79 -11.97 -6.60 4.80
C ARG A 79 -11.60 -5.38 4.00
N ARG A 80 -11.34 -4.28 4.71
CA ARG A 80 -10.90 -3.06 4.05
C ARG A 80 -9.39 -3.09 3.83
N VAL A 81 -8.94 -2.30 2.88
CA VAL A 81 -7.51 -2.15 2.58
C VAL A 81 -7.04 -0.82 3.14
N VAL A 82 -5.99 -0.86 3.94
CA VAL A 82 -5.35 0.33 4.50
C VAL A 82 -3.92 0.37 4.01
N ILE A 83 -3.47 1.51 3.52
CA ILE A 83 -2.09 1.68 3.08
C ILE A 83 -1.43 2.74 3.95
N GLU A 84 -0.24 2.42 4.45
CA GLU A 84 0.56 3.32 5.27
C GLU A 84 1.92 3.50 4.63
N VAL A 85 2.44 4.73 4.61
CA VAL A 85 3.81 4.99 4.22
C VAL A 85 4.57 5.34 5.48
N LEU A 86 5.64 4.61 5.74
CA LEU A 86 6.47 4.83 6.93
C LEU A 86 7.57 5.80 6.57
N GLU A 87 7.63 6.95 7.23
CA GLU A 87 8.64 7.97 6.95
C GLU A 87 9.93 7.74 7.75
N ASP A 88 9.78 7.29 8.99
CA ASP A 88 10.90 6.91 9.83
C ASP A 88 10.37 6.00 10.93
N GLU A 89 11.22 5.71 11.94
CA GLU A 89 10.84 4.77 12.98
C GLU A 89 9.66 5.25 13.83
N ASP A 90 9.50 6.56 13.96
CA ASP A 90 8.53 7.13 14.87
C ASP A 90 7.33 7.76 14.20
N SER A 91 7.36 7.92 12.89
CA SER A 91 6.26 8.57 12.20
C SER A 91 5.82 7.76 11.00
N SER A 92 4.55 7.88 10.69
CA SER A 92 3.99 7.23 9.52
C SER A 92 2.91 8.12 8.93
N TYR A 93 2.80 8.05 7.62
CA TYR A 93 1.69 8.67 6.91
C TYR A 93 0.66 7.59 6.64
N ARG A 94 -0.51 7.74 7.24
CA ARG A 94 -1.59 6.80 7.02
C ARG A 94 -2.66 7.43 6.16
N PHE A 95 -2.83 6.88 4.98
CA PHE A 95 -3.88 7.33 4.10
C PHE A 95 -5.13 6.52 4.38
N LYS A 96 -6.18 7.20 4.84
CA LYS A 96 -7.45 6.56 5.08
C LYS A 96 -8.43 6.99 4.01
N ASN A 97 -9.00 6.03 3.34
CA ASN A 97 -10.10 6.32 2.45
C ASN A 97 -11.39 6.21 3.24
N THR A 98 -11.84 7.34 3.75
CA THR A 98 -13.03 7.37 4.57
C THR A 98 -14.31 7.36 3.75
N GLY A 99 -14.18 7.55 2.46
CA GLY A 99 -15.34 7.58 1.59
C GLY A 99 -15.74 6.23 1.05
N GLY A 100 -14.96 5.20 1.39
CA GLY A 100 -15.32 3.97 0.75
C GLY A 100 -14.92 2.77 1.35
#